data_f98939f415af5a3db9596c7c0e5dc1b0
#
_entry.id   f98939f415af5a3db9596c7c0e5dc1b0
#
_cell.length_a   1.000
_cell.length_b   1.000
_cell.length_c   1.000
_cell.angle_alpha   90.00
_cell.angle_beta   90.00
_cell.angle_gamma   90.00
#
_symmetry.space_group_name_H-M   'P 1'
#
loop_
_entity.id
_entity.type
_entity.pdbx_description
1 polymer ?
#
loop_
_entity_poly.entity_id
_entity_poly.type
_entity_poly.pdbx_seq_one_letter_code
_entity_poly.pdbx_strand_id
1 'polypeptide(L)'
;MEREINILAISGSLRKQSTNTMLMHAMMALAPTTLKFQVYDQLNDLPHFNPDLDVDDGPASVQYFRSQLKQADGVLICTPEYGNGIPGVLKNALDWIVSSGEWVNKPTVVIAASPSPLGGNQAHTSILLTLNMINALVLDDASHTIPHITMKINKQGTIIDPDTKKALQDSLFRLAEACPN
;
A
#
# COMPACT_ATOMS: atom_id res chain seq x y z
N MET A 1 -15.12 -24.32 1.20
CA MET A 1 -13.74 -23.75 1.15
C MET A 1 -13.91 -22.24 1.24
N GLU A 2 -13.20 -21.59 2.15
CA GLU A 2 -13.22 -20.13 2.20
C GLU A 2 -12.64 -19.58 0.89
N ARG A 3 -13.23 -18.50 0.36
CA ARG A 3 -12.76 -17.84 -0.87
C ARG A 3 -11.34 -17.28 -0.64
N GLU A 4 -10.48 -17.46 -1.61
CA GLU A 4 -9.20 -16.74 -1.63
C GLU A 4 -9.43 -15.26 -2.01
N ILE A 5 -8.81 -14.36 -1.27
CA ILE A 5 -8.91 -12.90 -1.43
C ILE A 5 -7.56 -12.40 -1.94
N ASN A 6 -7.55 -11.81 -3.12
CA ASN A 6 -6.34 -11.34 -3.77
C ASN A 6 -6.03 -9.91 -3.34
N ILE A 7 -4.89 -9.69 -2.71
CA ILE A 7 -4.44 -8.39 -2.22
C ILE A 7 -3.23 -7.92 -3.04
N LEU A 8 -3.33 -6.73 -3.63
CA LEU A 8 -2.19 -6.06 -4.23
C LEU A 8 -1.39 -5.34 -3.13
N ALA A 9 -0.16 -5.78 -2.89
CA ALA A 9 0.74 -5.18 -1.91
C ALA A 9 1.73 -4.24 -2.60
N ILE A 10 1.76 -2.97 -2.17
CA ILE A 10 2.57 -1.91 -2.78
C ILE A 10 3.48 -1.29 -1.72
N SER A 11 4.80 -1.34 -1.97
CA SER A 11 5.75 -0.56 -1.18
C SER A 11 6.03 0.77 -1.87
N GLY A 12 5.82 1.90 -1.17
CA GLY A 12 6.13 3.23 -1.69
C GLY A 12 7.62 3.53 -1.85
N SER A 13 8.51 2.60 -1.51
CA SER A 13 9.96 2.82 -1.49
C SER A 13 10.69 1.98 -2.53
N LEU A 14 11.54 2.63 -3.33
CA LEU A 14 12.45 1.94 -4.28
C LEU A 14 13.78 1.48 -3.64
N ARG A 15 14.01 1.74 -2.35
CA ARG A 15 15.26 1.35 -1.68
C ARG A 15 15.32 -0.16 -1.54
N LYS A 16 16.43 -0.79 -1.96
CA LYS A 16 16.66 -2.25 -1.80
C LYS A 16 16.53 -2.73 -0.35
N GLN A 17 16.97 -1.92 0.61
CA GLN A 17 16.86 -2.20 2.05
C GLN A 17 15.82 -1.27 2.70
N SER A 18 14.63 -1.21 2.12
CA SER A 18 13.55 -0.40 2.67
C SER A 18 12.90 -1.08 3.88
N THR A 19 12.86 -0.36 5.00
CA THR A 19 12.14 -0.83 6.19
C THR A 19 10.63 -0.97 5.92
N ASN A 20 10.05 -0.12 5.06
CA ASN A 20 8.65 -0.24 4.69
C ASN A 20 8.37 -1.48 3.81
N THR A 21 9.29 -1.84 2.91
CA THR A 21 9.20 -3.09 2.15
C THR A 21 9.34 -4.31 3.07
N MET A 22 10.29 -4.26 4.01
CA MET A 22 10.44 -5.32 5.02
C MET A 22 9.18 -5.45 5.89
N LEU A 23 8.59 -4.32 6.32
CA LEU A 23 7.35 -4.28 7.08
C LEU A 23 6.18 -4.90 6.29
N MET A 24 6.03 -4.55 5.02
CA MET A 24 5.04 -5.13 4.12
C MET A 24 5.15 -6.66 4.07
N HIS A 25 6.36 -7.18 3.84
CA HIS A 25 6.57 -8.64 3.83
C HIS A 25 6.31 -9.28 5.20
N ALA A 26 6.67 -8.61 6.29
CA ALA A 26 6.36 -9.10 7.63
C ALA A 26 4.84 -9.17 7.88
N MET A 27 4.08 -8.17 7.41
CA MET A 27 2.62 -8.19 7.46
C MET A 27 2.05 -9.36 6.65
N MET A 28 2.52 -9.55 5.42
CA MET A 28 2.08 -10.68 4.58
C MET A 28 2.28 -12.03 5.27
N ALA A 29 3.40 -12.20 6.01
CA ALA A 29 3.68 -13.42 6.77
C ALA A 29 2.78 -13.60 8.01
N LEU A 30 2.13 -12.55 8.49
CA LEU A 30 1.20 -12.57 9.64
C LEU A 30 -0.27 -12.70 9.21
N ALA A 31 -0.55 -12.67 7.91
CA ALA A 31 -1.89 -12.60 7.38
C ALA A 31 -2.66 -13.93 7.53
N PRO A 32 -4.00 -13.88 7.59
CA PRO A 32 -4.84 -15.05 7.44
C PRO A 32 -4.55 -15.80 6.11
N THR A 33 -4.67 -17.11 6.12
CA THR A 33 -4.39 -17.97 4.94
C THR A 33 -5.31 -17.70 3.75
N THR A 34 -6.44 -17.05 3.99
CA THR A 34 -7.38 -16.60 2.96
C THR A 34 -6.86 -15.44 2.12
N LEU A 35 -5.95 -14.60 2.66
CA LEU A 35 -5.33 -13.51 1.92
C LEU A 35 -4.18 -14.02 1.05
N LYS A 36 -4.28 -13.78 -0.25
CA LYS A 36 -3.21 -14.05 -1.24
C LYS A 36 -2.63 -12.73 -1.71
N PHE A 37 -1.33 -12.58 -1.56
CA PHE A 37 -0.66 -11.32 -1.89
C PHE A 37 0.06 -11.39 -3.23
N GLN A 38 -0.19 -10.40 -4.06
CA GLN A 38 0.63 -10.04 -5.20
C GLN A 38 1.42 -8.80 -4.85
N VAL A 39 2.73 -8.85 -4.90
CA VAL A 39 3.58 -7.67 -4.71
C VAL A 39 3.73 -6.93 -6.03
N TYR A 40 3.40 -5.63 -6.04
CA TYR A 40 3.70 -4.76 -7.17
C TYR A 40 5.04 -4.04 -6.92
N ASP A 41 6.05 -4.43 -7.67
CA ASP A 41 7.44 -3.97 -7.52
C ASP A 41 7.93 -3.07 -8.69
N GLN A 42 7.02 -2.71 -9.61
CA GLN A 42 7.33 -1.97 -10.84
C GLN A 42 6.96 -0.47 -10.76
N LEU A 43 6.91 0.13 -9.58
CA LEU A 43 6.67 1.58 -9.44
C LEU A 43 7.68 2.42 -10.23
N ASN A 44 8.92 1.94 -10.35
CA ASN A 44 9.99 2.63 -11.08
C ASN A 44 9.84 2.57 -12.60
N ASP A 45 8.99 1.68 -13.11
CA ASP A 45 8.80 1.46 -14.55
C ASP A 45 7.66 2.32 -15.11
N LEU A 46 6.91 2.97 -14.21
CA LEU A 46 5.85 3.89 -14.60
C LEU A 46 6.47 5.21 -15.10
N PRO A 47 6.18 5.65 -16.32
CA PRO A 47 6.60 6.98 -16.77
C PRO A 47 5.98 8.06 -15.88
N HIS A 48 6.56 9.24 -15.85
CA HIS A 48 5.92 10.39 -15.21
C HIS A 48 4.55 10.63 -15.81
N PHE A 49 3.56 10.83 -14.94
CA PHE A 49 2.19 11.07 -15.37
C PHE A 49 2.15 12.26 -16.34
N ASN A 50 1.52 12.01 -17.47
CA ASN A 50 1.24 13.02 -18.50
C ASN A 50 -0.16 12.73 -19.05
N PRO A 51 -1.10 13.69 -18.92
CA PRO A 51 -2.47 13.52 -19.44
C PRO A 51 -2.52 13.18 -20.94
N ASP A 52 -1.54 13.61 -21.73
CA ASP A 52 -1.49 13.32 -23.18
C ASP A 52 -1.22 11.83 -23.46
N LEU A 53 -0.68 11.10 -22.48
CA LEU A 53 -0.39 9.67 -22.57
C LEU A 53 -1.46 8.82 -21.86
N ASP A 54 -2.43 9.46 -21.20
CA ASP A 54 -3.50 8.79 -20.45
C ASP A 54 -4.69 8.50 -21.38
N VAL A 55 -4.45 7.58 -22.30
CA VAL A 55 -5.37 7.13 -23.35
C VAL A 55 -5.47 5.60 -23.33
N ASP A 56 -6.46 5.03 -24.06
CA ASP A 56 -6.71 3.58 -24.06
C ASP A 56 -5.48 2.75 -24.42
N ASP A 57 -4.69 3.21 -25.38
CA ASP A 57 -3.42 2.58 -25.81
C ASP A 57 -2.19 3.21 -25.13
N GLY A 58 -2.33 3.72 -23.92
CA GLY A 58 -1.28 4.35 -23.13
C GLY A 58 -0.12 3.41 -22.79
N PRO A 59 0.88 3.88 -21.99
CA PRO A 59 2.10 3.11 -21.70
C PRO A 59 1.81 1.72 -21.15
N ALA A 60 2.50 0.70 -21.66
CA ALA A 60 2.28 -0.70 -21.29
C ALA A 60 2.45 -0.97 -19.77
N SER A 61 3.40 -0.26 -19.11
CA SER A 61 3.59 -0.36 -17.67
C SER A 61 2.39 0.19 -16.88
N VAL A 62 1.73 1.23 -17.38
CA VAL A 62 0.51 1.80 -16.80
C VAL A 62 -0.65 0.83 -16.97
N GLN A 63 -0.84 0.27 -18.16
CA GLN A 63 -1.88 -0.74 -18.41
C GLN A 63 -1.66 -1.98 -17.53
N TYR A 64 -0.41 -2.42 -17.37
CA TYR A 64 -0.09 -3.53 -16.45
C TYR A 64 -0.47 -3.18 -15.01
N PHE A 65 -0.11 -2.00 -14.49
CA PHE A 65 -0.47 -1.55 -13.14
C PHE A 65 -2.00 -1.53 -12.94
N ARG A 66 -2.74 -0.95 -13.89
CA ARG A 66 -4.20 -0.96 -13.90
C ARG A 66 -4.78 -2.36 -13.88
N SER A 67 -4.21 -3.28 -14.68
CA SER A 67 -4.65 -4.68 -14.70
C SER A 67 -4.44 -5.39 -13.36
N GLN A 68 -3.33 -5.10 -12.66
CA GLN A 68 -3.06 -5.64 -11.31
C GLN A 68 -4.06 -5.11 -10.28
N LEU A 69 -4.35 -3.80 -10.32
CA LEU A 69 -5.40 -3.22 -9.48
C LEU A 69 -6.77 -3.82 -9.77
N LYS A 70 -7.12 -3.99 -11.04
CA LYS A 70 -8.42 -4.55 -11.44
C LYS A 70 -8.62 -5.99 -10.93
N GLN A 71 -7.57 -6.80 -10.90
CA GLN A 71 -7.60 -8.19 -10.45
C GLN A 71 -7.61 -8.34 -8.92
N ALA A 72 -7.18 -7.32 -8.18
CA ALA A 72 -7.11 -7.35 -6.74
C ALA A 72 -8.48 -7.10 -6.10
N ASP A 73 -8.81 -7.83 -5.04
CA ASP A 73 -9.98 -7.60 -4.20
C ASP A 73 -9.75 -6.46 -3.20
N GLY A 74 -8.50 -6.21 -2.81
CA GLY A 74 -8.08 -5.13 -1.91
C GLY A 74 -6.63 -4.73 -2.12
N VAL A 75 -6.19 -3.67 -1.43
CA VAL A 75 -4.83 -3.14 -1.52
C VAL A 75 -4.21 -2.92 -0.16
N LEU A 76 -2.95 -3.32 -0.01
CA LEU A 76 -2.10 -2.99 1.13
C LEU A 76 -0.98 -2.06 0.67
N ILE A 77 -0.87 -0.87 1.26
CA ILE A 77 0.22 0.06 0.99
C ILE A 77 1.10 0.22 2.22
N CYS A 78 2.41 0.02 2.06
CA CYS A 78 3.40 0.40 3.07
C CYS A 78 4.30 1.49 2.51
N THR A 79 4.36 2.67 3.15
CA THR A 79 5.07 3.84 2.62
C THR A 79 5.95 4.53 3.64
N PRO A 80 7.16 4.98 3.27
CA PRO A 80 7.90 5.95 4.07
C PRO A 80 7.37 7.37 3.86
N GLU A 81 7.88 8.29 4.67
CA GLU A 81 7.70 9.73 4.48
C GLU A 81 8.96 10.34 3.87
N TYR A 82 8.81 11.02 2.73
CA TYR A 82 9.88 11.77 2.08
C TYR A 82 9.43 13.21 1.85
N GLY A 83 10.17 14.17 2.40
CA GLY A 83 9.86 15.60 2.23
C GLY A 83 8.46 15.99 2.71
N ASN A 84 8.01 15.46 3.85
CA ASN A 84 6.67 15.67 4.43
C ASN A 84 5.52 15.18 3.53
N GLY A 85 5.73 14.14 2.75
CA GLY A 85 4.70 13.53 1.89
C GLY A 85 5.05 12.09 1.54
N ILE A 86 4.27 11.51 0.65
CA ILE A 86 4.58 10.19 0.09
C ILE A 86 5.72 10.30 -0.93
N PRO A 87 6.47 9.21 -1.16
CA PRO A 87 7.49 9.17 -2.21
C PRO A 87 6.90 9.54 -3.58
N GLY A 88 7.65 10.32 -4.37
CA GLY A 88 7.20 10.78 -5.69
C GLY A 88 6.79 9.65 -6.63
N VAL A 89 7.45 8.50 -6.57
CA VAL A 89 7.09 7.31 -7.38
C VAL A 89 5.73 6.73 -7.01
N LEU A 90 5.37 6.76 -5.71
CA LEU A 90 4.04 6.32 -5.27
C LEU A 90 2.98 7.33 -5.69
N LYS A 91 3.25 8.64 -5.52
CA LYS A 91 2.34 9.69 -5.99
C LYS A 91 2.10 9.59 -7.50
N ASN A 92 3.18 9.37 -8.27
CA ASN A 92 3.10 9.16 -9.72
C ASN A 92 2.19 7.98 -10.10
N ALA A 93 2.31 6.87 -9.38
CA ALA A 93 1.43 5.71 -9.61
C ALA A 93 -0.04 6.04 -9.34
N LEU A 94 -0.33 6.78 -8.26
CA LEU A 94 -1.70 7.21 -7.94
C LEU A 94 -2.27 8.17 -9.01
N ASP A 95 -1.44 9.06 -9.57
CA ASP A 95 -1.87 9.98 -10.62
C ASP A 95 -2.37 9.25 -11.88
N TRP A 96 -1.75 8.12 -12.23
CA TRP A 96 -2.17 7.27 -13.35
C TRP A 96 -3.52 6.58 -13.14
N ILE A 97 -4.06 6.56 -11.92
CA ILE A 97 -5.33 5.86 -11.60
C ILE A 97 -6.51 6.83 -11.46
N VAL A 98 -6.24 8.14 -11.46
CA VAL A 98 -7.29 9.16 -11.28
C VAL A 98 -8.41 9.05 -12.31
N SER A 99 -8.07 8.80 -13.57
CA SER A 99 -9.01 8.79 -14.70
C SER A 99 -9.67 7.42 -14.93
N SER A 100 -9.03 6.33 -14.50
CA SER A 100 -9.36 4.99 -14.98
C SER A 100 -10.26 4.17 -14.03
N GLY A 101 -10.28 4.51 -12.73
CA GLY A 101 -11.28 4.02 -11.77
C GLY A 101 -11.06 2.62 -11.22
N GLU A 102 -9.93 1.93 -11.45
CA GLU A 102 -9.69 0.57 -10.95
C GLU A 102 -9.61 0.49 -9.42
N TRP A 103 -9.46 1.65 -8.75
CA TRP A 103 -9.40 1.72 -7.29
C TRP A 103 -10.72 2.08 -6.62
N VAL A 104 -11.74 2.45 -7.41
CA VAL A 104 -13.05 2.85 -6.87
C VAL A 104 -13.66 1.73 -6.01
N ASN A 105 -14.06 2.09 -4.78
CA ASN A 105 -14.63 1.19 -3.77
C ASN A 105 -13.72 0.00 -3.38
N LYS A 106 -12.44 0.03 -3.71
CA LYS A 106 -11.51 -1.04 -3.38
C LYS A 106 -10.99 -0.89 -1.95
N PRO A 107 -11.21 -1.88 -1.05
CA PRO A 107 -10.72 -1.88 0.30
C PRO A 107 -9.21 -1.66 0.33
N THR A 108 -8.77 -0.66 1.08
CA THR A 108 -7.37 -0.24 1.10
C THR A 108 -6.91 0.01 2.52
N VAL A 109 -5.81 -0.62 2.91
CA VAL A 109 -5.09 -0.38 4.16
C VAL A 109 -3.79 0.34 3.84
N VAL A 110 -3.51 1.42 4.60
CA VAL A 110 -2.29 2.22 4.48
C VAL A 110 -1.49 2.16 5.76
N ILE A 111 -0.24 1.75 5.66
CA ILE A 111 0.72 1.79 6.76
C ILE A 111 1.85 2.75 6.37
N ALA A 112 1.95 3.86 7.08
CA ALA A 112 3.11 4.74 6.98
C ALA A 112 4.07 4.45 8.12
N ALA A 113 5.34 4.18 7.83
CA ALA A 113 6.31 3.87 8.87
C ALA A 113 7.60 4.67 8.71
N SER A 114 8.04 5.25 9.83
CA SER A 114 9.22 6.11 9.88
C SER A 114 10.05 5.86 11.16
N PRO A 115 11.38 6.06 11.11
CA PRO A 115 12.19 6.14 12.32
C PRO A 115 11.84 7.31 13.24
N SER A 116 11.16 8.35 12.72
CA SER A 116 10.77 9.53 13.49
C SER A 116 9.66 9.22 14.50
N PRO A 117 9.52 10.06 15.55
CA PRO A 117 8.43 9.94 16.54
C PRO A 117 7.02 10.10 15.94
N LEU A 118 6.89 10.76 14.78
CA LEU A 118 5.63 11.02 14.12
C LEU A 118 5.19 9.88 13.18
N GLY A 119 6.03 8.85 12.99
CA GLY A 119 5.66 7.63 12.26
C GLY A 119 5.32 7.81 10.78
N GLY A 120 5.62 8.97 10.20
CA GLY A 120 5.26 9.26 8.80
C GLY A 120 3.83 9.81 8.66
N ASN A 121 3.38 10.58 9.64
CA ASN A 121 2.00 11.12 9.68
C ASN A 121 1.66 12.03 8.49
N GLN A 122 2.62 12.80 7.96
CA GLN A 122 2.37 13.66 6.80
C GLN A 122 2.17 12.82 5.52
N ALA A 123 2.98 11.78 5.34
CA ALA A 123 2.78 10.84 4.24
C ALA A 123 1.45 10.12 4.36
N HIS A 124 1.07 9.68 5.57
CA HIS A 124 -0.22 9.05 5.83
C HIS A 124 -1.37 9.98 5.47
N THR A 125 -1.39 11.21 6.00
CA THR A 125 -2.42 12.20 5.67
C THR A 125 -2.48 12.48 4.17
N SER A 126 -1.33 12.67 3.52
CA SER A 126 -1.24 12.98 2.09
C SER A 126 -1.81 11.86 1.21
N ILE A 127 -1.49 10.60 1.52
CA ILE A 127 -2.00 9.48 0.72
C ILE A 127 -3.50 9.28 0.92
N LEU A 128 -4.03 9.44 2.13
CA LEU A 128 -5.46 9.33 2.39
C LEU A 128 -6.27 10.37 1.60
N LEU A 129 -5.79 11.62 1.50
CA LEU A 129 -6.43 12.64 0.67
C LEU A 129 -6.51 12.21 -0.81
N THR A 130 -5.43 11.62 -1.34
CA THR A 130 -5.40 11.16 -2.74
C THR A 130 -6.31 9.94 -2.94
N LEU A 131 -6.26 8.96 -2.04
CA LEU A 131 -7.09 7.75 -2.11
C LEU A 131 -8.59 8.08 -2.01
N ASN A 132 -8.96 8.99 -1.12
CA ASN A 132 -10.34 9.47 -1.00
C ASN A 132 -10.80 10.18 -2.28
N MET A 133 -9.94 10.99 -2.90
CA MET A 133 -10.24 11.67 -4.15
C MET A 133 -10.51 10.70 -5.31
N ILE A 134 -9.81 9.55 -5.37
CA ILE A 134 -10.06 8.49 -6.36
C ILE A 134 -11.13 7.49 -5.92
N ASN A 135 -11.86 7.79 -4.83
CA ASN A 135 -12.93 6.97 -4.27
C ASN A 135 -12.51 5.55 -3.85
N ALA A 136 -11.28 5.36 -3.38
CA ALA A 136 -10.87 4.13 -2.73
C ALA A 136 -11.63 3.96 -1.40
N LEU A 137 -11.95 2.72 -1.03
CA LEU A 137 -12.51 2.42 0.29
C LEU A 137 -11.37 2.29 1.31
N VAL A 138 -10.91 3.42 1.83
CA VAL A 138 -9.85 3.42 2.86
C VAL A 138 -10.44 2.94 4.18
N LEU A 139 -9.76 1.96 4.80
CA LEU A 139 -10.11 1.45 6.12
C LEU A 139 -9.36 2.26 7.18
N ASP A 140 -9.95 3.36 7.64
CA ASP A 140 -9.30 4.30 8.56
C ASP A 140 -8.95 3.65 9.91
N ASP A 141 -9.79 2.74 10.41
CA ASP A 141 -9.57 1.98 11.64
C ASP A 141 -8.47 0.91 11.52
N ALA A 142 -8.08 0.57 10.29
CA ALA A 142 -7.03 -0.40 9.97
C ALA A 142 -5.77 0.24 9.37
N SER A 143 -5.79 1.55 9.12
CA SER A 143 -4.67 2.30 8.55
C SER A 143 -3.89 3.03 9.64
N HIS A 144 -2.57 2.85 9.69
CA HIS A 144 -1.76 3.29 10.83
C HIS A 144 -0.49 4.02 10.45
N THR A 145 -0.04 4.89 11.35
CA THR A 145 1.33 5.39 11.39
C THR A 145 2.15 4.58 12.39
N ILE A 146 3.36 4.17 12.01
CA ILE A 146 4.25 3.39 12.89
C ILE A 146 5.50 4.21 13.22
N PRO A 147 5.51 4.89 14.39
CA PRO A 147 6.70 5.61 14.83
C PRO A 147 7.81 4.65 15.28
N HIS A 148 9.05 5.13 15.19
CA HIS A 148 10.24 4.41 15.64
C HIS A 148 10.35 2.99 15.04
N ILE A 149 10.00 2.81 13.78
CA ILE A 149 9.90 1.50 13.12
C ILE A 149 11.21 0.69 13.23
N THR A 150 12.36 1.35 13.24
CA THR A 150 13.67 0.67 13.38
C THR A 150 13.88 -0.01 14.73
N MET A 151 13.09 0.34 15.75
CA MET A 151 13.07 -0.32 17.06
C MET A 151 12.03 -1.43 17.14
N LYS A 152 11.13 -1.51 16.19
CA LYS A 152 9.97 -2.42 16.17
C LYS A 152 10.10 -3.58 15.20
N ILE A 153 11.03 -3.49 14.26
CA ILE A 153 11.37 -4.54 13.30
C ILE A 153 12.86 -4.82 13.35
N ASN A 154 13.24 -6.09 13.39
CA ASN A 154 14.65 -6.48 13.39
C ASN A 154 15.25 -6.52 11.98
N LYS A 155 16.55 -6.78 11.87
CA LYS A 155 17.28 -6.86 10.58
C LYS A 155 16.81 -8.00 9.68
N GLN A 156 16.16 -9.03 10.24
CA GLN A 156 15.60 -10.16 9.51
C GLN A 156 14.17 -9.90 9.01
N GLY A 157 13.63 -8.68 9.26
CA GLY A 157 12.28 -8.31 8.86
C GLY A 157 11.17 -8.83 9.79
N THR A 158 11.53 -9.30 11.00
CA THR A 158 10.52 -9.75 11.98
C THR A 158 10.06 -8.58 12.85
N ILE A 159 8.75 -8.42 13.01
CA ILE A 159 8.17 -7.45 13.95
C ILE A 159 8.37 -7.97 15.37
N ILE A 160 9.16 -7.24 16.17
CA ILE A 160 9.55 -7.62 17.53
C ILE A 160 8.73 -6.91 18.61
N ASP A 161 8.04 -5.82 18.26
CA ASP A 161 7.15 -5.08 19.16
C ASP A 161 5.75 -5.73 19.16
N PRO A 162 5.26 -6.26 20.31
CA PRO A 162 4.00 -7.01 20.35
C PRO A 162 2.78 -6.18 19.99
N ASP A 163 2.73 -4.90 20.43
CA ASP A 163 1.60 -4.02 20.18
C ASP A 163 1.50 -3.66 18.69
N THR A 164 2.63 -3.35 18.08
CA THR A 164 2.70 -3.12 16.63
C THR A 164 2.30 -4.38 15.84
N LYS A 165 2.80 -5.55 16.27
CA LYS A 165 2.45 -6.82 15.63
C LYS A 165 0.95 -7.06 15.69
N LYS A 166 0.33 -6.86 16.85
CA LYS A 166 -1.12 -7.02 17.03
C LYS A 166 -1.90 -6.04 16.14
N ALA A 167 -1.56 -4.75 16.18
CA ALA A 167 -2.24 -3.73 15.38
C ALA A 167 -2.20 -4.07 13.88
N LEU A 168 -1.04 -4.53 13.37
CA LEU A 168 -0.90 -4.89 11.96
C LEU A 168 -1.64 -6.19 11.60
N GLN A 169 -1.74 -7.15 12.52
CA GLN A 169 -2.60 -8.33 12.34
C GLN A 169 -4.08 -7.92 12.27
N ASP A 170 -4.53 -7.06 13.19
CA ASP A 170 -5.90 -6.55 13.20
C ASP A 170 -6.20 -5.80 11.88
N SER A 171 -5.25 -5.01 11.35
CA SER A 171 -5.38 -4.37 10.02
C SER A 171 -5.64 -5.37 8.89
N LEU A 172 -4.92 -6.50 8.89
CA LEU A 172 -5.09 -7.53 7.86
C LEU A 172 -6.42 -8.28 7.99
N PHE A 173 -6.90 -8.51 9.20
CA PHE A 173 -8.24 -9.07 9.43
C PHE A 173 -9.33 -8.13 8.92
N ARG A 174 -9.23 -6.82 9.23
CA ARG A 174 -10.16 -5.82 8.74
C ARG A 174 -10.15 -5.72 7.22
N LEU A 175 -8.96 -5.82 6.59
CA LEU A 175 -8.86 -5.86 5.13
C LEU A 175 -9.58 -7.09 4.54
N ALA A 176 -9.39 -8.26 5.15
CA ALA A 176 -10.06 -9.49 4.71
C ALA A 176 -11.59 -9.38 4.81
N GLU A 177 -12.11 -8.83 5.93
CA GLU A 177 -13.54 -8.64 6.16
C GLU A 177 -14.17 -7.63 5.18
N ALA A 178 -13.44 -6.61 4.79
CA ALA A 178 -13.93 -5.56 3.90
C ALA A 178 -13.94 -5.95 2.42
N CYS A 179 -13.18 -6.98 2.03
CA CYS A 179 -13.17 -7.46 0.65
C CYS A 179 -14.49 -8.20 0.33
N PRO A 180 -15.08 -7.95 -0.84
CA PRO A 180 -16.34 -8.59 -1.21
C PRO A 180 -16.22 -10.12 -1.27
N ASN A 181 -17.29 -10.79 -0.83
CA ASN A 181 -17.41 -12.25 -0.88
C ASN A 181 -17.62 -12.77 -2.31
#